data_67d045a4d24b812e1ad003f9be364466
#
_entry.id   67d045a4d24b812e1ad003f9be364466
#
_cell.length_a   1.000
_cell.length_b   1.000
_cell.length_c   1.000
_cell.angle_alpha   90.00
_cell.angle_beta   90.00
_cell.angle_gamma   90.00
#
_symmetry.space_group_name_H-M   'P 1'
#
loop_
_entity.id
_entity.type
_entity.pdbx_description
1 polymer ?
#
loop_
_entity_poly.entity_id
_entity_poly.type
_entity_poly.pdbx_seq_one_letter_code
_entity_poly.pdbx_strand_id
1 'polypeptide(L)'
;ANGSAWALAKAVFDALGAHTYVIHAEPNGLNINEDSGSTHMEALQKLVVDKGLDIGLAFDGDADRCLAVDEHGNILTGDHIIYMYAKYMKSKGTLKDNTVVATVMSNLGFFKALEAEGIDCVVTDVGDKNVYAAMVKDDYRLGGEQSGHIILSKFATTGDGLITAIKLMEVIIASKKSVGTLASGMKEYPQILINVKVADKNAAMENEEVLAEVK
;
A
#
# COMPACT_ATOMS: atom_id res chain seq x y z
N ALA A 1 -10.85 -10.94 2.89
CA ALA A 1 -11.80 -10.05 3.61
C ALA A 1 -13.27 -10.45 3.40
N ASN A 2 -13.54 -11.69 2.95
CA ASN A 2 -14.88 -12.09 2.50
C ASN A 2 -15.48 -11.08 1.50
N GLY A 3 -14.62 -10.43 0.73
CA GLY A 3 -14.94 -9.37 -0.22
C GLY A 3 -14.78 -9.81 -1.67
N SER A 4 -14.71 -8.85 -2.61
CA SER A 4 -14.73 -9.13 -4.06
C SER A 4 -13.57 -9.99 -4.56
N ALA A 5 -12.39 -9.94 -3.92
CA ALA A 5 -11.23 -10.75 -4.30
C ALA A 5 -11.40 -12.27 -4.06
N TRP A 6 -12.39 -12.72 -3.27
CA TRP A 6 -12.53 -14.12 -2.85
C TRP A 6 -12.58 -15.10 -4.01
N ALA A 7 -13.27 -14.75 -5.09
CA ALA A 7 -13.48 -15.64 -6.23
C ALA A 7 -12.27 -15.71 -7.17
N LEU A 8 -11.46 -14.67 -7.20
CA LEU A 8 -10.41 -14.48 -8.21
C LEU A 8 -9.00 -14.70 -7.65
N ALA A 9 -8.71 -14.24 -6.44
CA ALA A 9 -7.34 -14.18 -5.93
C ALA A 9 -6.64 -15.54 -6.00
N LYS A 10 -7.24 -16.59 -5.43
CA LYS A 10 -6.62 -17.91 -5.45
C LYS A 10 -6.38 -18.43 -6.87
N ALA A 11 -7.38 -18.32 -7.75
CA ALA A 11 -7.27 -18.82 -9.11
C ALA A 11 -6.17 -18.10 -9.90
N VAL A 12 -6.04 -16.80 -9.71
CA VAL A 12 -5.00 -15.98 -10.37
C VAL A 12 -3.61 -16.39 -9.90
N PHE A 13 -3.38 -16.47 -8.58
CA PHE A 13 -2.06 -16.81 -8.05
C PHE A 13 -1.68 -18.26 -8.34
N ASP A 14 -2.60 -19.20 -8.25
CA ASP A 14 -2.35 -20.61 -8.64
C ASP A 14 -1.99 -20.71 -10.14
N ALA A 15 -2.69 -19.97 -11.01
CA ALA A 15 -2.38 -19.93 -12.44
C ALA A 15 -0.99 -19.34 -12.75
N LEU A 16 -0.49 -18.45 -11.87
CA LEU A 16 0.86 -17.91 -11.93
C LEU A 16 1.92 -18.84 -11.31
N GLY A 17 1.53 -19.99 -10.79
CA GLY A 17 2.42 -21.00 -10.22
C GLY A 17 2.70 -20.84 -8.73
N ALA A 18 1.92 -20.03 -8.01
CA ALA A 18 2.04 -19.90 -6.56
C ALA A 18 1.34 -21.06 -5.83
N HIS A 19 1.84 -21.42 -4.67
CA HIS A 19 1.14 -22.26 -3.70
C HIS A 19 0.30 -21.39 -2.78
N THR A 20 -1.00 -21.29 -3.05
CA THR A 20 -1.88 -20.32 -2.39
C THR A 20 -2.67 -20.93 -1.25
N TYR A 21 -2.51 -20.38 -0.05
CA TYR A 21 -3.36 -20.64 1.12
C TYR A 21 -4.32 -19.46 1.29
N VAL A 22 -5.60 -19.73 1.49
CA VAL A 22 -6.64 -18.70 1.57
C VAL A 22 -7.37 -18.79 2.89
N ILE A 23 -7.59 -17.64 3.52
CA ILE A 23 -8.44 -17.45 4.69
C ILE A 23 -9.45 -16.35 4.42
N HIS A 24 -10.57 -16.35 5.13
CA HIS A 24 -11.63 -15.35 4.97
C HIS A 24 -12.12 -15.19 3.52
N ALA A 25 -12.43 -16.34 2.88
CA ALA A 25 -12.91 -16.43 1.49
C ALA A 25 -14.26 -17.15 1.41
N GLU A 26 -15.11 -16.97 2.41
CA GLU A 26 -16.47 -17.57 2.49
C GLU A 26 -17.49 -16.44 2.72
N PRO A 27 -17.73 -15.56 1.72
CA PRO A 27 -18.66 -14.45 1.87
C PRO A 27 -20.09 -14.95 2.04
N ASN A 28 -20.82 -14.39 3.00
CA ASN A 28 -22.22 -14.71 3.26
C ASN A 28 -23.15 -13.49 3.04
N GLY A 29 -22.63 -12.38 2.53
CA GLY A 29 -23.35 -11.13 2.30
C GLY A 29 -23.37 -10.17 3.50
N LEU A 30 -22.91 -10.61 4.68
CA LEU A 30 -22.89 -9.81 5.91
C LEU A 30 -21.50 -9.71 6.55
N ASN A 31 -20.58 -10.63 6.24
CA ASN A 31 -19.28 -10.78 6.88
C ASN A 31 -18.12 -10.13 6.13
N ILE A 32 -18.40 -9.20 5.22
CA ILE A 32 -17.34 -8.45 4.53
C ILE A 32 -16.54 -7.64 5.56
N ASN A 33 -15.19 -7.73 5.50
CA ASN A 33 -14.24 -7.11 6.42
C ASN A 33 -14.37 -7.54 7.91
N GLU A 34 -15.20 -8.52 8.24
CA GLU A 34 -15.32 -9.02 9.61
C GLU A 34 -14.02 -9.72 10.01
N ASP A 35 -13.32 -9.17 11.01
CA ASP A 35 -12.02 -9.61 11.53
C ASP A 35 -11.02 -10.04 10.44
N SER A 36 -11.00 -9.30 9.34
CA SER A 36 -10.25 -9.69 8.14
C SER A 36 -9.91 -8.50 7.25
N GLY A 37 -9.10 -8.75 6.22
CA GLY A 37 -8.71 -7.76 5.23
C GLY A 37 -7.55 -6.88 5.69
N SER A 38 -7.43 -5.70 5.07
CA SER A 38 -6.31 -4.78 5.29
C SER A 38 -6.31 -4.09 6.66
N THR A 39 -7.41 -4.16 7.41
CA THR A 39 -7.55 -3.56 8.75
C THR A 39 -7.41 -4.55 9.90
N HIS A 40 -7.47 -5.86 9.63
CA HIS A 40 -7.34 -6.94 10.61
C HIS A 40 -6.46 -8.04 10.03
N MET A 41 -5.16 -7.92 10.21
CA MET A 41 -4.15 -8.75 9.56
C MET A 41 -3.58 -9.86 10.47
N GLU A 42 -3.99 -9.93 11.73
CA GLU A 42 -3.43 -10.83 12.74
C GLU A 42 -3.51 -12.31 12.32
N ALA A 43 -4.64 -12.72 11.76
CA ALA A 43 -4.82 -14.09 11.26
C ALA A 43 -3.87 -14.40 10.09
N LEU A 44 -3.65 -13.43 9.20
CA LEU A 44 -2.73 -13.56 8.08
C LEU A 44 -1.28 -13.61 8.55
N GLN A 45 -0.86 -12.73 9.47
CA GLN A 45 0.47 -12.73 10.07
C GLN A 45 0.79 -14.10 10.70
N LYS A 46 -0.15 -14.62 11.50
CA LYS A 46 -0.01 -15.93 12.11
C LYS A 46 0.10 -17.04 11.07
N LEU A 47 -0.72 -17.03 10.03
CA LEU A 47 -0.69 -18.03 8.96
C LEU A 47 0.66 -18.04 8.23
N VAL A 48 1.19 -16.86 7.89
CA VAL A 48 2.49 -16.71 7.21
C VAL A 48 3.60 -17.33 8.04
N VAL A 49 3.68 -16.98 9.33
CA VAL A 49 4.72 -17.48 10.23
C VAL A 49 4.57 -18.97 10.49
N ASP A 50 3.38 -19.44 10.85
CA ASP A 50 3.13 -20.85 11.22
C ASP A 50 3.43 -21.81 10.05
N LYS A 51 3.22 -21.37 8.81
CA LYS A 51 3.45 -22.21 7.62
C LYS A 51 4.78 -21.91 6.93
N GLY A 52 5.52 -20.90 7.37
CA GLY A 52 6.77 -20.49 6.72
C GLY A 52 6.53 -20.04 5.27
N LEU A 53 5.54 -19.18 5.05
CA LEU A 53 5.19 -18.69 3.72
C LEU A 53 6.10 -17.52 3.32
N ASP A 54 6.31 -17.36 2.02
CA ASP A 54 7.17 -16.28 1.49
C ASP A 54 6.53 -14.90 1.63
N ILE A 55 5.19 -14.82 1.60
CA ILE A 55 4.43 -13.57 1.67
C ILE A 55 2.96 -13.85 2.05
N GLY A 56 2.36 -12.93 2.77
CA GLY A 56 0.91 -12.82 2.94
C GLY A 56 0.39 -11.61 2.18
N LEU A 57 -0.82 -11.71 1.61
CA LEU A 57 -1.48 -10.64 0.88
C LEU A 57 -2.89 -10.43 1.44
N ALA A 58 -3.20 -9.21 1.84
CA ALA A 58 -4.51 -8.83 2.37
C ALA A 58 -5.19 -7.83 1.46
N PHE A 59 -6.43 -8.15 1.08
CA PHE A 59 -7.29 -7.28 0.30
C PHE A 59 -8.41 -6.72 1.19
N ASP A 60 -8.88 -5.52 0.91
CA ASP A 60 -10.07 -4.99 1.56
C ASP A 60 -11.37 -5.49 0.86
N GLY A 61 -12.52 -4.93 1.22
CA GLY A 61 -13.82 -5.46 0.81
C GLY A 61 -14.07 -5.43 -0.68
N ASP A 62 -13.73 -4.35 -1.37
CA ASP A 62 -13.89 -4.16 -2.83
C ASP A 62 -12.59 -4.45 -3.61
N ALA A 63 -11.51 -4.82 -2.89
CA ALA A 63 -10.22 -5.22 -3.42
C ALA A 63 -9.50 -4.14 -4.24
N ASP A 64 -9.77 -2.88 -3.97
CA ASP A 64 -9.04 -1.75 -4.54
C ASP A 64 -7.70 -1.50 -3.80
N ARG A 65 -7.53 -2.11 -2.61
CA ARG A 65 -6.34 -2.05 -1.75
C ARG A 65 -5.69 -3.41 -1.58
N CYS A 66 -4.37 -3.38 -1.44
CA CYS A 66 -3.58 -4.54 -1.04
C CYS A 66 -2.51 -4.12 -0.03
N LEU A 67 -2.48 -4.80 1.11
CA LEU A 67 -1.36 -4.79 2.04
C LEU A 67 -0.67 -6.15 2.03
N ALA A 68 0.56 -6.21 2.54
CA ALA A 68 1.31 -7.45 2.60
C ALA A 68 1.81 -7.76 4.01
N VAL A 69 2.21 -9.02 4.19
CA VAL A 69 2.92 -9.51 5.38
C VAL A 69 4.19 -10.18 4.89
N ASP A 70 5.32 -9.84 5.47
CA ASP A 70 6.60 -10.48 5.13
C ASP A 70 6.73 -11.88 5.75
N GLU A 71 7.80 -12.58 5.39
CA GLU A 71 8.13 -13.94 5.86
C GLU A 71 8.30 -14.05 7.39
N HIS A 72 8.43 -12.93 8.09
CA HIS A 72 8.57 -12.85 9.55
C HIS A 72 7.29 -12.44 10.27
N GLY A 73 6.21 -12.17 9.53
CA GLY A 73 4.93 -11.72 10.08
C GLY A 73 4.81 -10.20 10.25
N ASN A 74 5.75 -9.40 9.74
CA ASN A 74 5.65 -7.94 9.78
C ASN A 74 4.68 -7.44 8.71
N ILE A 75 3.84 -6.47 9.07
CA ILE A 75 2.93 -5.81 8.13
C ILE A 75 3.72 -4.87 7.24
N LEU A 76 3.47 -4.95 5.95
CA LEU A 76 3.99 -4.03 4.94
C LEU A 76 2.83 -3.18 4.43
N THR A 77 2.88 -1.89 4.73
CA THR A 77 1.87 -0.90 4.33
C THR A 77 1.99 -0.55 2.85
N GLY A 78 1.03 0.24 2.33
CA GLY A 78 1.12 0.78 0.97
C GLY A 78 2.42 1.55 0.72
N ASP A 79 2.92 2.27 1.72
CA ASP A 79 4.19 2.99 1.61
C ASP A 79 5.37 2.04 1.33
N HIS A 80 5.45 0.89 2.01
CA HIS A 80 6.48 -0.13 1.74
C HIS A 80 6.36 -0.68 0.30
N ILE A 81 5.13 -0.94 -0.15
CA ILE A 81 4.88 -1.49 -1.48
C ILE A 81 5.26 -0.46 -2.55
N ILE A 82 4.86 0.80 -2.39
CA ILE A 82 5.24 1.89 -3.30
C ILE A 82 6.77 2.06 -3.33
N TYR A 83 7.44 2.03 -2.17
CA TYR A 83 8.89 2.10 -2.08
C TYR A 83 9.58 0.98 -2.87
N MET A 84 9.14 -0.27 -2.69
CA MET A 84 9.69 -1.41 -3.42
C MET A 84 9.49 -1.29 -4.93
N TYR A 85 8.29 -0.87 -5.37
CA TYR A 85 8.01 -0.62 -6.78
C TYR A 85 8.87 0.50 -7.36
N ALA A 86 8.97 1.61 -6.63
CA ALA A 86 9.74 2.78 -7.06
C ALA A 86 11.21 2.41 -7.31
N LYS A 87 11.83 1.67 -6.38
CA LYS A 87 13.20 1.17 -6.55
C LYS A 87 13.32 0.25 -7.76
N TYR A 88 12.42 -0.71 -7.91
CA TYR A 88 12.43 -1.64 -9.01
C TYR A 88 12.23 -0.92 -10.34
N MET A 89 11.23 -0.05 -10.46
CA MET A 89 10.95 0.72 -11.67
C MET A 89 12.11 1.66 -12.02
N LYS A 90 12.74 2.30 -11.02
CA LYS A 90 13.95 3.12 -11.23
C LYS A 90 15.09 2.27 -11.80
N SER A 91 15.34 1.09 -11.22
CA SER A 91 16.39 0.19 -11.70
C SER A 91 16.18 -0.30 -13.15
N LYS A 92 14.93 -0.28 -13.62
CA LYS A 92 14.52 -0.63 -14.99
C LYS A 92 14.43 0.59 -15.92
N GLY A 93 14.64 1.82 -15.41
CA GLY A 93 14.45 3.04 -16.19
C GLY A 93 13.00 3.32 -16.59
N THR A 94 12.03 2.78 -15.83
CA THR A 94 10.59 2.90 -16.11
C THR A 94 9.84 3.83 -15.17
N LEU A 95 10.51 4.33 -14.12
CA LEU A 95 9.96 5.32 -13.20
C LEU A 95 10.13 6.70 -13.83
N LYS A 96 9.02 7.29 -14.28
CA LYS A 96 9.00 8.59 -14.94
C LYS A 96 9.60 9.67 -14.02
N ASP A 97 10.61 10.37 -14.50
CA ASP A 97 11.38 11.42 -13.79
C ASP A 97 11.87 10.99 -12.38
N ASN A 98 12.03 9.68 -12.13
CA ASN A 98 12.31 9.10 -10.82
C ASN A 98 11.34 9.59 -9.72
N THR A 99 10.07 9.80 -10.06
CA THR A 99 9.09 10.41 -9.17
C THR A 99 7.90 9.46 -8.92
N VAL A 100 7.43 9.46 -7.67
CA VAL A 100 6.18 8.82 -7.24
C VAL A 100 5.20 9.88 -6.74
N VAL A 101 3.92 9.52 -6.64
CA VAL A 101 2.90 10.37 -6.04
C VAL A 101 2.36 9.71 -4.78
N ALA A 102 2.32 10.43 -3.66
CA ALA A 102 1.78 9.94 -2.40
C ALA A 102 0.98 11.02 -1.69
N THR A 103 0.41 10.71 -0.53
CA THR A 103 -0.39 11.67 0.23
C THR A 103 0.37 12.17 1.47
N VAL A 104 -0.17 13.23 2.07
CA VAL A 104 0.32 13.76 3.36
C VAL A 104 0.24 12.75 4.51
N MET A 105 -0.48 11.63 4.33
CA MET A 105 -0.61 10.57 5.34
C MET A 105 0.52 9.55 5.29
N SER A 106 1.37 9.57 4.25
CA SER A 106 2.52 8.66 4.17
C SER A 106 3.49 8.87 5.32
N ASN A 107 4.07 7.77 5.79
CA ASN A 107 4.99 7.78 6.92
C ASN A 107 6.26 8.58 6.61
N LEU A 108 6.81 9.30 7.60
CA LEU A 108 8.07 10.03 7.44
C LEU A 108 9.21 9.12 6.92
N GLY A 109 9.21 7.86 7.34
CA GLY A 109 10.19 6.87 6.89
C GLY A 109 10.13 6.59 5.40
N PHE A 110 8.94 6.64 4.81
CA PHE A 110 8.76 6.51 3.37
C PHE A 110 9.48 7.63 2.60
N PHE A 111 9.25 8.89 2.98
CA PHE A 111 9.91 10.03 2.33
C PHE A 111 11.44 9.96 2.45
N LYS A 112 11.94 9.61 3.65
CA LYS A 112 13.39 9.45 3.87
C LYS A 112 13.99 8.30 3.06
N ALA A 113 13.25 7.20 2.93
CA ALA A 113 13.68 6.05 2.14
C ALA A 113 13.73 6.37 0.64
N LEU A 114 12.76 7.12 0.12
CA LEU A 114 12.76 7.59 -1.26
C LEU A 114 13.93 8.55 -1.51
N GLU A 115 14.15 9.52 -0.62
CA GLU A 115 15.28 10.46 -0.70
C GLU A 115 16.63 9.73 -0.76
N ALA A 116 16.83 8.74 0.10
CA ALA A 116 18.06 7.92 0.11
C ALA A 116 18.30 7.16 -1.19
N GLU A 117 17.24 6.82 -1.91
CA GLU A 117 17.29 6.18 -3.24
C GLU A 117 17.32 7.20 -4.39
N GLY A 118 17.30 8.51 -4.11
CA GLY A 118 17.22 9.57 -5.12
C GLY A 118 15.93 9.49 -5.94
N ILE A 119 14.81 9.23 -5.25
CA ILE A 119 13.46 9.19 -5.82
C ILE A 119 12.68 10.36 -5.24
N ASP A 120 12.11 11.17 -6.10
CA ASP A 120 11.29 12.30 -5.72
C ASP A 120 9.85 11.88 -5.40
N CYS A 121 9.16 12.65 -4.57
CA CYS A 121 7.77 12.42 -4.21
C CYS A 121 6.94 13.69 -4.37
N VAL A 122 5.89 13.61 -5.20
CA VAL A 122 4.82 14.61 -5.24
C VAL A 122 3.83 14.26 -4.15
N VAL A 123 3.63 15.17 -3.20
CA VAL A 123 2.74 14.97 -2.07
C VAL A 123 1.40 15.68 -2.32
N THR A 124 0.30 14.95 -2.18
CA THR A 124 -1.07 15.46 -2.34
C THR A 124 -1.85 15.39 -1.05
N ASP A 125 -3.01 16.04 -1.02
CA ASP A 125 -4.02 15.76 -0.02
C ASP A 125 -4.49 14.30 -0.11
N VAL A 126 -5.10 13.81 0.97
CA VAL A 126 -5.68 12.47 1.05
C VAL A 126 -6.78 12.28 0.02
N GLY A 127 -6.81 11.12 -0.59
CA GLY A 127 -7.82 10.70 -1.55
C GLY A 127 -7.22 10.28 -2.89
N ASP A 128 -7.66 9.13 -3.37
CA ASP A 128 -7.25 8.49 -4.61
C ASP A 128 -7.35 9.43 -5.83
N LYS A 129 -8.42 10.21 -5.90
CA LYS A 129 -8.62 11.22 -6.95
C LYS A 129 -7.54 12.29 -6.98
N ASN A 130 -7.02 12.70 -5.81
CA ASN A 130 -5.95 13.71 -5.72
C ASN A 130 -4.63 13.11 -6.21
N VAL A 131 -4.35 11.87 -5.80
CA VAL A 131 -3.18 11.11 -6.28
C VAL A 131 -3.24 10.94 -7.78
N TYR A 132 -4.38 10.46 -8.31
CA TYR A 132 -4.54 10.24 -9.75
C TYR A 132 -4.45 11.53 -10.56
N ALA A 133 -5.07 12.63 -10.09
CA ALA A 133 -4.98 13.93 -10.74
C ALA A 133 -3.53 14.43 -10.86
N ALA A 134 -2.73 14.29 -9.79
CA ALA A 134 -1.31 14.64 -9.81
C ALA A 134 -0.51 13.72 -10.76
N MET A 135 -0.84 12.41 -10.79
CA MET A 135 -0.20 11.47 -11.72
C MET A 135 -0.46 11.83 -13.18
N VAL A 136 -1.70 12.17 -13.53
CA VAL A 136 -2.07 12.50 -14.91
C VAL A 136 -1.41 13.79 -15.37
N LYS A 137 -1.32 14.78 -14.48
CA LYS A 137 -0.76 16.10 -14.82
C LYS A 137 0.65 16.01 -15.41
N ASP A 138 1.51 15.18 -14.83
CA ASP A 138 2.92 15.08 -15.19
C ASP A 138 3.31 13.68 -15.72
N ASP A 139 2.31 12.85 -16.06
CA ASP A 139 2.45 11.48 -16.61
C ASP A 139 3.24 10.54 -15.69
N TYR A 140 3.08 10.68 -14.37
CA TYR A 140 3.73 9.78 -13.40
C TYR A 140 3.13 8.37 -13.47
N ARG A 141 3.97 7.37 -13.22
CA ARG A 141 3.65 5.95 -13.45
C ARG A 141 3.22 5.20 -12.20
N LEU A 142 3.55 5.73 -11.04
CA LEU A 142 3.31 5.09 -9.74
C LEU A 142 2.83 6.14 -8.75
N GLY A 143 1.73 5.86 -8.09
CA GLY A 143 1.22 6.65 -6.97
C GLY A 143 0.35 5.80 -6.08
N GLY A 144 0.01 6.33 -4.90
CA GLY A 144 -0.89 5.64 -3.99
C GLY A 144 -0.86 6.18 -2.57
N GLU A 145 -1.42 5.39 -1.67
CA GLU A 145 -1.63 5.73 -0.28
C GLU A 145 -1.08 4.65 0.66
N GLN A 146 -0.74 5.04 1.88
CA GLN A 146 -0.32 4.11 2.95
C GLN A 146 -1.35 3.00 3.19
N SER A 147 -2.64 3.26 2.95
CA SER A 147 -3.73 2.30 3.06
C SER A 147 -3.66 1.11 2.10
N GLY A 148 -2.76 1.16 1.10
CA GLY A 148 -2.60 0.10 0.10
C GLY A 148 -3.39 0.35 -1.20
N HIS A 149 -4.03 1.51 -1.37
CA HIS A 149 -4.61 1.93 -2.64
C HIS A 149 -3.47 2.41 -3.55
N ILE A 150 -3.04 1.56 -4.48
CA ILE A 150 -1.86 1.81 -5.32
C ILE A 150 -2.27 1.84 -6.79
N ILE A 151 -1.89 2.92 -7.46
CA ILE A 151 -2.16 3.16 -8.87
C ILE A 151 -0.89 2.93 -9.68
N LEU A 152 -0.95 1.97 -10.57
CA LEU A 152 0.05 1.70 -11.60
C LEU A 152 -0.53 2.14 -12.93
N SER A 153 -0.30 3.40 -13.36
CA SER A 153 -1.01 4.05 -14.48
C SER A 153 -0.89 3.31 -15.81
N LYS A 154 0.11 2.45 -15.97
CA LYS A 154 0.25 1.57 -17.13
C LYS A 154 -0.87 0.52 -17.23
N PHE A 155 -1.48 0.14 -16.11
CA PHE A 155 -2.43 -0.98 -16.01
C PHE A 155 -3.83 -0.54 -15.66
N ALA A 156 -3.98 0.47 -14.79
CA ALA A 156 -5.27 0.96 -14.32
C ALA A 156 -5.21 2.45 -13.99
N THR A 157 -6.36 3.11 -14.00
CA THR A 157 -6.53 4.52 -13.64
C THR A 157 -6.96 4.70 -12.18
N THR A 158 -7.09 3.60 -11.44
CA THR A 158 -7.45 3.53 -10.02
C THR A 158 -6.61 2.46 -9.35
N GLY A 159 -6.70 2.36 -8.02
CA GLY A 159 -6.12 1.25 -7.28
C GLY A 159 -6.75 -0.08 -7.66
N ASP A 160 -5.92 -1.11 -7.73
CA ASP A 160 -6.33 -2.50 -7.93
C ASP A 160 -5.43 -3.39 -7.09
N GLY A 161 -6.01 -4.01 -6.06
CA GLY A 161 -5.27 -4.83 -5.12
C GLY A 161 -4.67 -6.08 -5.77
N LEU A 162 -5.35 -6.69 -6.74
CA LEU A 162 -4.81 -7.88 -7.42
C LEU A 162 -3.65 -7.51 -8.34
N ILE A 163 -3.75 -6.43 -9.09
CA ILE A 163 -2.62 -5.91 -9.91
C ILE A 163 -1.45 -5.56 -8.98
N THR A 164 -1.72 -4.87 -7.87
CA THR A 164 -0.71 -4.55 -6.86
C THR A 164 -0.02 -5.82 -6.36
N ALA A 165 -0.77 -6.84 -5.96
CA ALA A 165 -0.20 -8.09 -5.47
C ALA A 165 0.64 -8.82 -6.53
N ILE A 166 0.15 -8.94 -7.76
CA ILE A 166 0.86 -9.58 -8.87
C ILE A 166 2.18 -8.83 -9.16
N LYS A 167 2.14 -7.51 -9.21
CA LYS A 167 3.34 -6.71 -9.46
C LYS A 167 4.34 -6.78 -8.31
N LEU A 168 3.87 -6.90 -7.06
CA LEU A 168 4.76 -7.13 -5.92
C LEU A 168 5.48 -8.49 -6.04
N MET A 169 4.76 -9.54 -6.42
CA MET A 169 5.37 -10.85 -6.67
C MET A 169 6.39 -10.80 -7.82
N GLU A 170 6.11 -10.03 -8.89
CA GLU A 170 7.07 -9.81 -9.98
C GLU A 170 8.38 -9.17 -9.45
N VAL A 171 8.28 -8.17 -8.57
CA VAL A 171 9.45 -7.51 -7.96
C VAL A 171 10.26 -8.51 -7.12
N ILE A 172 9.59 -9.31 -6.30
CA ILE A 172 10.22 -10.32 -5.44
C ILE A 172 10.99 -11.33 -6.30
N ILE A 173 10.32 -11.93 -7.30
CA ILE A 173 10.90 -12.94 -8.18
C ILE A 173 12.09 -12.36 -8.97
N ALA A 174 11.91 -11.19 -9.57
CA ALA A 174 12.95 -10.55 -10.38
C ALA A 174 14.17 -10.12 -9.55
N SER A 175 13.96 -9.76 -8.28
CA SER A 175 15.02 -9.35 -7.36
C SER A 175 15.73 -10.53 -6.70
N LYS A 176 15.11 -11.70 -6.68
CA LYS A 176 15.60 -12.91 -5.97
C LYS A 176 15.90 -12.64 -4.48
N LYS A 177 15.08 -11.83 -3.85
CA LYS A 177 15.16 -11.44 -2.44
C LYS A 177 13.80 -11.65 -1.78
N SER A 178 13.81 -11.95 -0.48
CA SER A 178 12.55 -11.99 0.28
C SER A 178 11.92 -10.60 0.35
N VAL A 179 10.61 -10.58 0.58
CA VAL A 179 9.85 -9.31 0.64
C VAL A 179 10.29 -8.47 1.82
N GLY A 180 10.59 -9.06 2.97
CA GLY A 180 11.14 -8.35 4.13
C GLY A 180 12.50 -7.71 3.83
N THR A 181 13.37 -8.40 3.08
CA THR A 181 14.64 -7.81 2.61
C THR A 181 14.41 -6.63 1.68
N LEU A 182 13.45 -6.70 0.78
CA LEU A 182 13.13 -5.59 -0.14
C LEU A 182 12.56 -4.38 0.59
N ALA A 183 11.74 -4.61 1.61
CA ALA A 183 11.12 -3.57 2.43
C ALA A 183 12.08 -2.93 3.44
N SER A 184 13.17 -3.60 3.83
CA SER A 184 14.07 -3.19 4.93
C SER A 184 14.73 -1.83 4.76
N GLY A 185 14.75 -1.28 3.55
CA GLY A 185 15.26 0.07 3.29
C GLY A 185 14.34 1.19 3.79
N MET A 186 13.08 0.87 4.05
CA MET A 186 12.12 1.79 4.65
C MET A 186 11.91 1.45 6.13
N LYS A 187 12.27 2.37 7.01
CA LYS A 187 12.04 2.25 8.45
C LYS A 187 10.85 3.09 8.85
N GLU A 188 9.81 2.48 9.40
CA GLU A 188 8.68 3.24 9.93
C GLU A 188 9.07 4.10 11.14
N TYR A 189 8.57 5.32 11.14
CA TYR A 189 8.62 6.22 12.29
C TYR A 189 7.28 6.21 13.01
N PRO A 190 7.27 6.36 14.34
CA PRO A 190 6.03 6.50 15.08
C PRO A 190 5.17 7.62 14.51
N GLN A 191 3.90 7.32 14.23
CA GLN A 191 2.93 8.26 13.70
C GLN A 191 1.67 8.20 14.55
N ILE A 192 1.14 9.36 14.92
CA ILE A 192 -0.09 9.48 15.71
C ILE A 192 -1.08 10.32 14.92
N LEU A 193 -2.27 9.78 14.71
CA LEU A 193 -3.42 10.51 14.16
C LEU A 193 -4.37 10.86 15.31
N ILE A 194 -4.57 12.16 15.53
CA ILE A 194 -5.48 12.66 16.57
C ILE A 194 -6.64 13.39 15.90
N ASN A 195 -7.85 12.88 16.07
CA ASN A 195 -9.06 13.54 15.60
C ASN A 195 -9.59 14.46 16.70
N VAL A 196 -9.60 15.75 16.43
CA VAL A 196 -10.15 16.76 17.34
C VAL A 196 -11.52 17.22 16.84
N LYS A 197 -12.54 17.07 17.71
CA LYS A 197 -13.89 17.55 17.39
C LYS A 197 -13.96 19.06 17.60
N VAL A 198 -14.27 19.81 16.55
CA VAL A 198 -14.43 21.26 16.57
C VAL A 198 -15.82 21.66 16.10
N ALA A 199 -16.29 22.83 16.52
CA ALA A 199 -17.60 23.35 16.12
C ALA A 199 -17.62 23.79 14.65
N ASP A 200 -16.53 24.41 14.19
CA ASP A 200 -16.33 24.84 12.80
C ASP A 200 -14.90 24.51 12.39
N LYS A 201 -14.78 23.63 11.37
CA LYS A 201 -13.48 23.16 10.88
C LYS A 201 -12.68 24.30 10.24
N ASN A 202 -13.31 25.15 9.46
CA ASN A 202 -12.60 26.22 8.74
C ASN A 202 -12.09 27.27 9.72
N ALA A 203 -12.94 27.71 10.67
CA ALA A 203 -12.54 28.63 11.72
C ALA A 203 -11.38 28.08 12.58
N ALA A 204 -11.36 26.76 12.87
CA ALA A 204 -10.26 26.15 13.61
C ALA A 204 -8.96 26.09 12.79
N MET A 205 -9.04 25.82 11.49
CA MET A 205 -7.88 25.77 10.59
C MET A 205 -7.29 27.14 10.27
N GLU A 206 -8.06 28.21 10.40
CA GLU A 206 -7.63 29.62 10.18
C GLU A 206 -7.25 30.33 11.48
N ASN A 207 -7.40 29.68 12.63
CA ASN A 207 -7.09 30.27 13.93
C ASN A 207 -5.59 30.41 14.13
N GLU A 208 -5.12 31.64 14.36
CA GLU A 208 -3.70 31.95 14.49
C GLU A 208 -3.02 31.21 15.66
N GLU A 209 -3.71 31.00 16.78
CA GLU A 209 -3.19 30.28 17.93
C GLU A 209 -2.99 28.77 17.59
N VAL A 210 -3.98 28.18 16.89
CA VAL A 210 -3.86 26.78 16.41
C VAL A 210 -2.70 26.66 15.43
N LEU A 211 -2.59 27.55 14.46
CA LEU A 211 -1.52 27.55 13.47
C LEU A 211 -0.13 27.76 14.10
N ALA A 212 -0.04 28.47 15.21
CA ALA A 212 1.22 28.68 15.93
C ALA A 212 1.71 27.40 16.66
N GLU A 213 0.78 26.56 17.12
CA GLU A 213 1.10 25.32 17.84
C GLU A 213 1.38 24.12 16.91
N VAL A 214 0.91 24.17 15.67
CA VAL A 214 1.04 23.06 14.67
C VAL A 214 2.38 23.11 13.90
N LYS A 215 3.34 23.87 14.33
CA LYS A 215 4.65 24.03 13.63
C LYS A 215 5.64 22.92 13.95
#